data_a62c6b4fce322ec017aea2eafc4cdedc
#
_entry.id   a62c6b4fce322ec017aea2eafc4cdedc
#
_cell.length_a   1.000
_cell.length_b   1.000
_cell.length_c   1.000
_cell.angle_alpha   90.00
_cell.angle_beta   90.00
_cell.angle_gamma   90.00
#
_symmetry.space_group_name_H-M   'P 1'
#
loop_
_entity.id
_entity.type
_entity.pdbx_description
1 polymer ?
#
loop_
_entity_poly.entity_id
_entity_poly.type
_entity_poly.pdbx_seq_one_letter_code
_entity_poly.pdbx_strand_id
1 'polypeptide(L)'
;YKGVVRHTGIKDALNVFIGSSVLMISMVLFGMVTDFFSLNIFFEYPTPFIVIHYLLNTIVLITSRFVFKTVYYTLKNSFEKPSSVLIYGAGEMGAILNATLGKDANSYKVVAFIDDNSKKVGMKINRLPILEPKAITEKFVREHKIEEIIIAIRSIKPERILEIVDRFYKLDV
;
A
#
# COMPACT_ATOMS: atom_id res chain seq x y z
N TYR A 1 -2.80 -4.32 7.83
CA TYR A 1 -1.33 -4.34 7.58
C TYR A 1 -0.84 -3.29 6.56
N LYS A 2 -1.72 -2.66 5.76
CA LYS A 2 -1.33 -1.65 4.73
C LYS A 2 -0.86 -0.29 5.30
N GLY A 3 -1.14 0.04 6.56
CA GLY A 3 -0.79 1.34 7.17
C GLY A 3 0.64 1.47 7.72
N VAL A 4 1.31 0.35 8.04
CA VAL A 4 2.64 0.34 8.70
C VAL A 4 3.79 0.67 7.73
N VAL A 5 3.61 0.46 6.43
CA VAL A 5 4.70 0.53 5.45
C VAL A 5 5.03 1.97 4.99
N ARG A 6 4.12 2.93 5.22
CA ARG A 6 4.32 4.33 4.77
C ARG A 6 5.38 5.09 5.57
N HIS A 7 5.63 4.70 6.83
CA HIS A 7 6.59 5.38 7.73
C HIS A 7 7.97 4.72 7.85
N THR A 8 8.18 3.56 7.27
CA THR A 8 9.44 2.81 7.39
C THR A 8 10.61 3.41 6.58
N GLY A 9 10.36 4.20 5.56
CA GLY A 9 11.43 4.73 4.68
C GLY A 9 12.47 5.59 5.40
N ILE A 10 12.04 6.49 6.29
CA ILE A 10 12.95 7.39 7.04
C ILE A 10 13.70 6.61 8.11
N LYS A 11 13.03 5.73 8.84
CA LYS A 11 13.68 4.87 9.86
C LYS A 11 14.71 3.93 9.25
N ASP A 12 14.43 3.37 8.09
CA ASP A 12 15.37 2.51 7.37
C ASP A 12 16.61 3.28 6.90
N ALA A 13 16.43 4.49 6.36
CA ALA A 13 17.54 5.37 5.99
C ALA A 13 18.38 5.76 7.21
N LEU A 14 17.74 6.07 8.32
CA LEU A 14 18.41 6.42 9.59
C LEU A 14 19.23 5.23 10.11
N ASN A 15 18.68 4.02 10.08
CA ASN A 15 19.40 2.81 10.51
C ASN A 15 20.64 2.52 9.64
N VAL A 16 20.52 2.74 8.31
CA VAL A 16 21.68 2.61 7.40
C VAL A 16 22.73 3.65 7.73
N PHE A 17 22.31 4.90 7.94
CA PHE A 17 23.20 5.99 8.29
C PHE A 17 23.93 5.72 9.61
N ILE A 18 23.22 5.31 10.64
CA ILE A 18 23.81 4.95 11.94
C ILE A 18 24.78 3.77 11.77
N GLY A 19 24.38 2.70 11.09
CA GLY A 19 25.22 1.53 10.86
C GLY A 19 26.51 1.86 10.09
N SER A 20 26.42 2.63 9.02
CA SER A 20 27.61 3.07 8.24
C SER A 20 28.52 4.00 9.05
N SER A 21 27.95 4.86 9.90
CA SER A 21 28.71 5.73 10.78
C SER A 21 29.47 4.95 11.87
N VAL A 22 28.83 3.95 12.47
CA VAL A 22 29.48 3.06 13.46
C VAL A 22 30.64 2.31 12.82
N LEU A 23 30.46 1.77 11.62
CA LEU A 23 31.52 1.08 10.88
C LEU A 23 32.68 2.03 10.54
N MET A 24 32.42 3.25 10.10
CA MET A 24 33.46 4.25 9.85
C MET A 24 34.25 4.57 11.12
N ILE A 25 33.54 4.83 12.24
CA ILE A 25 34.18 5.15 13.53
C ILE A 25 35.06 3.96 13.99
N SER A 26 34.55 2.73 13.87
CA SER A 26 35.30 1.53 14.25
C SER A 26 36.55 1.35 13.39
N MET A 27 36.49 1.66 12.10
CA MET A 27 37.64 1.58 11.18
C MET A 27 38.70 2.63 11.53
N VAL A 28 38.29 3.85 11.86
CA VAL A 28 39.22 4.90 12.30
C VAL A 28 39.89 4.55 13.63
N LEU A 29 39.10 4.07 14.60
CA LEU A 29 39.63 3.62 15.90
C LEU A 29 40.63 2.46 15.74
N PHE A 30 40.28 1.49 14.88
CA PHE A 30 41.17 0.37 14.59
C PHE A 30 42.50 0.85 13.96
N GLY A 31 42.47 1.79 13.01
CA GLY A 31 43.63 2.44 12.48
C GLY A 31 44.52 3.10 13.54
N MET A 32 43.89 3.88 14.45
CA MET A 32 44.61 4.52 15.57
C MET A 32 45.30 3.49 16.50
N VAL A 33 44.61 2.39 16.77
CA VAL A 33 45.19 1.31 17.60
C VAL A 33 46.37 0.65 16.91
N THR A 34 46.29 0.35 15.59
CA THR A 34 47.40 -0.26 14.85
C THR A 34 48.62 0.66 14.75
N ASP A 35 48.40 1.97 14.60
CA ASP A 35 49.47 2.95 14.62
C ASP A 35 50.15 3.03 16.00
N PHE A 36 49.31 3.03 17.08
CA PHE A 36 49.86 3.04 18.44
C PHE A 36 50.75 1.84 18.76
N PHE A 37 50.41 0.67 18.23
CA PHE A 37 51.23 -0.53 18.40
C PHE A 37 52.35 -0.69 17.34
N SER A 38 52.57 0.31 16.48
CA SER A 38 53.56 0.30 15.38
C SER A 38 53.47 -0.94 14.47
N LEU A 39 52.27 -1.47 14.27
CA LEU A 39 52.04 -2.68 13.49
C LEU A 39 52.13 -2.46 11.98
N ASN A 40 52.25 -1.20 11.52
CA ASN A 40 52.36 -0.79 10.10
C ASN A 40 51.48 -1.58 9.12
N ILE A 41 50.30 -1.99 9.59
CA ILE A 41 49.37 -2.84 8.85
C ILE A 41 48.54 -2.00 7.88
N PHE A 42 48.43 -0.69 8.12
CA PHE A 42 47.63 0.20 7.30
C PHE A 42 48.48 1.06 6.36
N PHE A 43 48.09 1.10 5.10
CA PHE A 43 48.56 2.12 4.16
C PHE A 43 48.14 3.51 4.68
N GLU A 44 48.96 4.51 4.58
CA GLU A 44 48.61 5.91 4.80
C GLU A 44 47.54 6.36 3.79
N TYR A 45 46.27 6.07 4.09
CA TYR A 45 45.19 6.64 3.29
C TYR A 45 44.98 8.09 3.69
N PRO A 46 45.02 9.04 2.76
CA PRO A 46 44.74 10.42 3.06
C PRO A 46 43.33 10.56 3.60
N THR A 47 43.16 11.26 4.72
CA THR A 47 41.86 11.49 5.39
C THR A 47 40.71 11.84 4.44
N PRO A 48 40.91 12.66 3.37
CA PRO A 48 39.89 12.93 2.38
C PRO A 48 39.33 11.69 1.68
N PHE A 49 40.17 10.69 1.43
CA PHE A 49 39.73 9.44 0.77
C PHE A 49 38.75 8.66 1.65
N ILE A 50 38.98 8.57 2.96
CA ILE A 50 38.08 7.90 3.91
C ILE A 50 36.73 8.60 3.96
N VAL A 51 36.73 9.93 3.99
CA VAL A 51 35.50 10.75 4.02
C VAL A 51 34.69 10.55 2.72
N ILE A 52 35.34 10.62 1.57
CA ILE A 52 34.67 10.44 0.28
C ILE A 52 34.10 9.03 0.18
N HIS A 53 34.86 8.02 0.57
CA HIS A 53 34.40 6.62 0.57
C HIS A 53 33.18 6.42 1.46
N TYR A 54 33.19 6.97 2.67
CA TYR A 54 32.06 6.93 3.60
C TYR A 54 30.80 7.55 3.00
N LEU A 55 30.91 8.77 2.44
CA LEU A 55 29.79 9.46 1.82
C LEU A 55 29.23 8.69 0.64
N LEU A 56 30.08 8.21 -0.27
CA LEU A 56 29.63 7.41 -1.42
C LEU A 56 28.96 6.12 -0.98
N ASN A 57 29.55 5.40 -0.04
CA ASN A 57 28.96 4.15 0.47
C ASN A 57 27.59 4.38 1.11
N THR A 58 27.47 5.42 1.92
CA THR A 58 26.19 5.78 2.57
C THR A 58 25.12 6.12 1.54
N ILE A 59 25.44 6.94 0.52
CA ILE A 59 24.53 7.31 -0.56
C ILE A 59 24.10 6.05 -1.34
N VAL A 60 25.04 5.19 -1.73
CA VAL A 60 24.75 3.95 -2.48
C VAL A 60 23.84 3.03 -1.68
N LEU A 61 24.09 2.83 -0.39
CA LEU A 61 23.26 1.97 0.47
C LEU A 61 21.84 2.50 0.63
N ILE A 62 21.67 3.81 0.86
CA ILE A 62 20.36 4.43 0.97
C ILE A 62 19.59 4.34 -0.36
N THR A 63 20.26 4.69 -1.47
CA THR A 63 19.67 4.65 -2.81
C THR A 63 19.28 3.23 -3.20
N SER A 64 20.15 2.25 -2.97
CA SER A 64 19.89 0.84 -3.23
C SER A 64 18.59 0.37 -2.52
N ARG A 65 18.45 0.67 -1.23
CA ARG A 65 17.24 0.31 -0.47
C ARG A 65 15.99 0.98 -1.04
N PHE A 66 16.09 2.23 -1.43
CA PHE A 66 14.97 2.95 -2.03
C PHE A 66 14.56 2.35 -3.37
N VAL A 67 15.53 2.05 -4.23
CA VAL A 67 15.31 1.39 -5.53
C VAL A 67 14.68 0.01 -5.34
N PHE A 68 15.24 -0.86 -4.49
CA PHE A 68 14.66 -2.17 -4.21
C PHE A 68 13.22 -2.08 -3.72
N LYS A 69 12.94 -1.15 -2.81
CA LYS A 69 11.59 -0.95 -2.30
C LYS A 69 10.63 -0.52 -3.40
N THR A 70 11.02 0.45 -4.23
CA THR A 70 10.21 0.94 -5.34
C THR A 70 9.94 -0.17 -6.36
N VAL A 71 10.96 -0.89 -6.79
CA VAL A 71 10.84 -2.03 -7.72
C VAL A 71 9.92 -3.11 -7.13
N TYR A 72 10.13 -3.49 -5.87
CA TYR A 72 9.30 -4.49 -5.21
C TYR A 72 7.80 -4.10 -5.20
N TYR A 73 7.49 -2.85 -4.84
CA TYR A 73 6.09 -2.38 -4.83
C TYR A 73 5.50 -2.28 -6.23
N THR A 74 6.28 -1.81 -7.19
CA THR A 74 5.81 -1.75 -8.59
C THR A 74 5.50 -3.14 -9.12
N LEU A 75 6.38 -4.10 -8.90
CA LEU A 75 6.16 -5.48 -9.33
C LEU A 75 4.97 -6.12 -8.58
N LYS A 76 4.91 -5.99 -7.27
CA LYS A 76 3.81 -6.55 -6.47
C LYS A 76 2.45 -6.04 -6.94
N ASN A 77 2.31 -4.72 -7.10
CA ASN A 77 1.05 -4.11 -7.56
C ASN A 77 0.70 -4.48 -9.02
N SER A 78 1.69 -4.83 -9.84
CA SER A 78 1.47 -5.25 -11.23
C SER A 78 0.94 -6.69 -11.35
N PHE A 79 1.17 -7.53 -10.33
CA PHE A 79 0.71 -8.93 -10.32
C PHE A 79 -0.58 -9.15 -9.55
N GLU A 80 -0.99 -8.25 -8.67
CA GLU A 80 -2.28 -8.34 -7.98
C GLU A 80 -3.40 -7.88 -8.94
N LYS A 81 -4.36 -8.77 -9.22
CA LYS A 81 -5.58 -8.39 -9.95
C LYS A 81 -6.40 -7.47 -9.05
N PRO A 82 -7.02 -6.40 -9.60
CA PRO A 82 -7.87 -5.53 -8.79
C PRO A 82 -9.06 -6.33 -8.24
N SER A 83 -9.32 -6.20 -6.95
CA SER A 83 -10.50 -6.78 -6.30
C SER A 83 -11.77 -6.18 -6.89
N SER A 84 -12.67 -7.03 -7.39
CA SER A 84 -13.97 -6.59 -7.89
C SER A 84 -14.91 -6.31 -6.73
N VAL A 85 -15.38 -5.07 -6.63
CA VAL A 85 -16.22 -4.62 -5.50
C VAL A 85 -17.56 -4.06 -5.97
N LEU A 86 -18.58 -4.23 -5.10
CA LEU A 86 -19.85 -3.53 -5.22
C LEU A 86 -19.95 -2.44 -4.16
N ILE A 87 -20.59 -1.32 -4.50
CA ILE A 87 -20.84 -0.23 -3.56
C ILE A 87 -22.33 -0.24 -3.19
N TYR A 88 -22.64 -0.50 -1.92
CA TYR A 88 -24.00 -0.42 -1.41
C TYR A 88 -24.32 1.02 -0.97
N GLY A 89 -25.20 1.66 -1.71
CA GLY A 89 -25.57 3.07 -1.58
C GLY A 89 -25.16 3.89 -2.82
N ALA A 90 -26.12 4.14 -3.72
CA ALA A 90 -25.95 4.98 -4.91
C ALA A 90 -26.32 6.45 -4.59
N GLY A 91 -25.75 6.99 -3.52
CA GLY A 91 -25.86 8.39 -3.10
C GLY A 91 -24.54 9.12 -3.24
N GLU A 92 -24.48 10.30 -2.61
CA GLU A 92 -23.28 11.15 -2.60
C GLU A 92 -22.05 10.41 -2.06
N MET A 93 -22.21 9.69 -0.93
CA MET A 93 -21.10 8.92 -0.34
C MET A 93 -20.60 7.79 -1.26
N GLY A 94 -21.53 7.09 -1.94
CA GLY A 94 -21.16 6.07 -2.92
C GLY A 94 -20.41 6.66 -4.10
N ALA A 95 -20.82 7.83 -4.60
CA ALA A 95 -20.14 8.52 -5.69
C ALA A 95 -18.71 8.96 -5.30
N ILE A 96 -18.55 9.50 -4.08
CA ILE A 96 -17.24 9.88 -3.51
C ILE A 96 -16.36 8.65 -3.35
N LEU A 97 -16.89 7.56 -2.80
CA LEU A 97 -16.15 6.31 -2.64
C LEU A 97 -15.68 5.76 -3.99
N ASN A 98 -16.56 5.73 -4.99
CA ASN A 98 -16.19 5.28 -6.33
C ASN A 98 -15.07 6.15 -6.93
N ALA A 99 -15.14 7.47 -6.77
CA ALA A 99 -14.08 8.37 -7.24
C ALA A 99 -12.75 8.15 -6.50
N THR A 100 -12.81 7.76 -5.21
CA THR A 100 -11.63 7.46 -4.41
C THR A 100 -11.01 6.12 -4.81
N LEU A 101 -11.83 5.07 -4.97
CA LEU A 101 -11.38 3.75 -5.43
C LEU A 101 -10.84 3.80 -6.86
N GLY A 102 -11.44 4.65 -7.71
CA GLY A 102 -10.97 4.85 -9.09
C GLY A 102 -9.56 5.46 -9.20
N LYS A 103 -9.08 6.16 -8.14
CA LYS A 103 -7.68 6.64 -8.07
C LYS A 103 -6.69 5.50 -7.80
N ASP A 104 -7.17 4.40 -7.23
CA ASP A 104 -6.39 3.18 -6.96
C ASP A 104 -6.92 2.00 -7.80
N ALA A 105 -7.02 2.24 -9.11
CA ALA A 105 -7.58 1.29 -10.08
C ALA A 105 -6.81 -0.05 -10.15
N ASN A 106 -5.58 -0.08 -9.63
CA ASN A 106 -4.79 -1.31 -9.53
C ASN A 106 -5.23 -2.19 -8.35
N SER A 107 -5.87 -1.61 -7.33
CA SER A 107 -6.31 -2.36 -6.14
C SER A 107 -7.79 -2.70 -6.18
N TYR A 108 -8.63 -1.85 -6.77
CA TYR A 108 -10.09 -2.03 -6.77
C TYR A 108 -10.72 -1.75 -8.13
N LYS A 109 -11.69 -2.60 -8.48
CA LYS A 109 -12.54 -2.44 -9.65
C LYS A 109 -14.00 -2.42 -9.21
N VAL A 110 -14.62 -1.23 -9.22
CA VAL A 110 -16.05 -1.13 -8.94
C VAL A 110 -16.84 -1.67 -10.12
N VAL A 111 -17.72 -2.65 -9.86
CA VAL A 111 -18.54 -3.32 -10.90
C VAL A 111 -19.89 -2.65 -11.03
N ALA A 112 -20.56 -2.39 -9.90
CA ALA A 112 -21.89 -1.78 -9.86
C ALA A 112 -22.16 -1.10 -8.51
N PHE A 113 -23.19 -0.27 -8.48
CA PHE A 113 -23.82 0.20 -7.25
C PHE A 113 -25.03 -0.67 -6.90
N ILE A 114 -25.34 -0.75 -5.61
CA ILE A 114 -26.57 -1.36 -5.08
C ILE A 114 -27.32 -0.25 -4.35
N ASP A 115 -28.63 -0.11 -4.61
CA ASP A 115 -29.48 0.84 -3.85
C ASP A 115 -30.88 0.25 -3.66
N ASP A 116 -31.45 0.45 -2.48
CA ASP A 116 -32.81 0.03 -2.15
C ASP A 116 -33.88 0.91 -2.81
N ASN A 117 -33.52 2.09 -3.27
CA ASN A 117 -34.44 3.03 -3.88
C ASN A 117 -34.72 2.64 -5.34
N SER A 118 -35.91 2.10 -5.57
CA SER A 118 -36.36 1.69 -6.91
C SER A 118 -36.31 2.79 -7.97
N LYS A 119 -36.38 4.08 -7.58
CA LYS A 119 -36.28 5.21 -8.52
C LYS A 119 -34.86 5.38 -9.08
N LYS A 120 -33.86 4.86 -8.42
CA LYS A 120 -32.45 4.91 -8.88
C LYS A 120 -32.04 3.66 -9.63
N VAL A 121 -32.68 2.53 -9.38
CA VAL A 121 -32.39 1.25 -10.02
C VAL A 121 -32.55 1.37 -11.53
N GLY A 122 -31.57 0.85 -12.29
CA GLY A 122 -31.50 0.98 -13.75
C GLY A 122 -30.81 2.26 -14.24
N MET A 123 -30.58 3.25 -13.37
CA MET A 123 -29.75 4.41 -13.70
C MET A 123 -28.24 4.05 -13.65
N LYS A 124 -27.40 5.00 -14.07
CA LYS A 124 -25.93 4.83 -14.03
C LYS A 124 -25.26 6.00 -13.34
N ILE A 125 -24.28 5.72 -12.51
CA ILE A 125 -23.34 6.70 -11.94
C ILE A 125 -21.97 6.41 -12.52
N ASN A 126 -21.34 7.38 -13.18
CA ASN A 126 -20.01 7.23 -13.80
C ASN A 126 -19.92 5.98 -14.72
N ARG A 127 -20.96 5.71 -15.50
CA ARG A 127 -21.14 4.54 -16.40
C ARG A 127 -21.37 3.20 -15.68
N LEU A 128 -21.36 3.16 -14.36
CA LEU A 128 -21.64 1.95 -13.58
C LEU A 128 -23.15 1.84 -13.30
N PRO A 129 -23.77 0.66 -13.49
CA PRO A 129 -25.19 0.48 -13.25
C PRO A 129 -25.52 0.51 -11.76
N ILE A 130 -26.76 0.94 -11.46
CA ILE A 130 -27.37 0.81 -10.12
C ILE A 130 -28.31 -0.37 -10.16
N LEU A 131 -28.06 -1.35 -9.31
CA LEU A 131 -28.79 -2.60 -9.23
C LEU A 131 -29.61 -2.66 -7.94
N GLU A 132 -30.74 -3.36 -7.96
CA GLU A 132 -31.45 -3.69 -6.73
C GLU A 132 -30.72 -4.82 -5.96
N PRO A 133 -30.86 -4.88 -4.63
CA PRO A 133 -30.21 -5.94 -3.84
C PRO A 133 -30.60 -7.36 -4.24
N LYS A 134 -31.82 -7.55 -4.80
CA LYS A 134 -32.28 -8.86 -5.27
C LYS A 134 -31.61 -9.32 -6.56
N ALA A 135 -31.09 -8.40 -7.35
CA ALA A 135 -30.37 -8.73 -8.59
C ALA A 135 -28.98 -9.33 -8.32
N ILE A 136 -28.46 -9.14 -7.11
CA ILE A 136 -27.18 -9.73 -6.72
C ILE A 136 -27.42 -11.16 -6.25
N THR A 137 -27.20 -12.08 -7.16
CA THR A 137 -27.33 -13.52 -6.94
C THR A 137 -25.95 -14.18 -6.86
N GLU A 138 -25.87 -15.41 -6.39
CA GLU A 138 -24.62 -16.18 -6.43
C GLU A 138 -24.02 -16.25 -7.84
N LYS A 139 -24.88 -16.39 -8.86
CA LYS A 139 -24.44 -16.39 -10.26
C LYS A 139 -23.78 -15.07 -10.62
N PHE A 140 -24.39 -13.93 -10.24
CA PHE A 140 -23.83 -12.60 -10.47
C PHE A 140 -22.47 -12.42 -9.79
N VAL A 141 -22.36 -12.83 -8.52
CA VAL A 141 -21.12 -12.77 -7.74
C VAL A 141 -20.01 -13.56 -8.42
N ARG A 142 -20.28 -14.78 -8.84
CA ARG A 142 -19.29 -15.65 -9.52
C ARG A 142 -18.90 -15.12 -10.91
N GLU A 143 -19.85 -14.70 -11.72
CA GLU A 143 -19.59 -14.17 -13.08
C GLU A 143 -18.72 -12.92 -13.06
N HIS A 144 -18.98 -12.01 -12.11
CA HIS A 144 -18.24 -10.76 -11.98
C HIS A 144 -17.07 -10.84 -11.01
N LYS A 145 -16.86 -12.02 -10.37
CA LYS A 145 -15.80 -12.28 -9.38
C LYS A 145 -15.81 -11.24 -8.27
N ILE A 146 -16.98 -10.98 -7.72
CA ILE A 146 -17.13 -10.01 -6.63
C ILE A 146 -16.49 -10.60 -5.37
N GLU A 147 -15.59 -9.81 -4.76
CA GLU A 147 -14.84 -10.21 -3.57
C GLU A 147 -15.31 -9.44 -2.33
N GLU A 148 -15.82 -8.22 -2.52
CA GLU A 148 -16.20 -7.37 -1.40
C GLU A 148 -17.43 -6.51 -1.74
N ILE A 149 -18.23 -6.21 -0.71
CA ILE A 149 -19.30 -5.21 -0.79
C ILE A 149 -19.02 -4.11 0.23
N ILE A 150 -18.90 -2.87 -0.25
CA ILE A 150 -18.57 -1.73 0.59
C ILE A 150 -19.83 -0.90 0.83
N ILE A 151 -20.25 -0.76 2.09
CA ILE A 151 -21.43 0.03 2.46
C ILE A 151 -21.06 1.50 2.51
N ALA A 152 -21.69 2.32 1.65
CA ALA A 152 -21.44 3.75 1.48
C ALA A 152 -22.71 4.58 1.74
N ILE A 153 -23.28 4.44 2.93
CA ILE A 153 -24.49 5.16 3.37
C ILE A 153 -24.09 6.09 4.52
N ARG A 154 -24.41 7.39 4.39
CA ARG A 154 -24.02 8.42 5.38
C ARG A 154 -24.62 8.17 6.77
N SER A 155 -25.88 7.75 6.83
CA SER A 155 -26.59 7.52 8.09
C SER A 155 -27.43 6.25 7.93
N ILE A 156 -26.96 5.18 8.55
CA ILE A 156 -27.61 3.87 8.55
C ILE A 156 -27.74 3.37 9.98
N LYS A 157 -28.90 2.80 10.30
CA LYS A 157 -29.12 2.18 11.60
C LYS A 157 -28.34 0.87 11.72
N PRO A 158 -27.80 0.53 12.91
CA PRO A 158 -27.06 -0.70 13.12
C PRO A 158 -27.81 -1.97 12.67
N GLU A 159 -29.14 -2.01 12.93
CA GLU A 159 -29.99 -3.14 12.55
C GLU A 159 -29.99 -3.35 11.02
N ARG A 160 -30.00 -2.22 10.27
CA ARG A 160 -29.99 -2.26 8.80
C ARG A 160 -28.64 -2.74 8.26
N ILE A 161 -27.55 -2.41 8.93
CA ILE A 161 -26.21 -2.93 8.56
C ILE A 161 -26.22 -4.45 8.69
N LEU A 162 -26.72 -5.00 9.81
CA LEU A 162 -26.81 -6.43 10.04
C LEU A 162 -27.67 -7.13 8.98
N GLU A 163 -28.81 -6.55 8.61
CA GLU A 163 -29.65 -7.10 7.53
C GLU A 163 -28.92 -7.19 6.18
N ILE A 164 -28.14 -6.13 5.86
CA ILE A 164 -27.35 -6.11 4.62
C ILE A 164 -26.25 -7.16 4.69
N VAL A 165 -25.51 -7.22 5.79
CA VAL A 165 -24.44 -8.21 6.00
C VAL A 165 -25.00 -9.63 5.93
N ASP A 166 -26.10 -9.94 6.64
CA ASP A 166 -26.71 -11.28 6.63
C ASP A 166 -27.16 -11.70 5.23
N ARG A 167 -27.64 -10.75 4.45
CA ARG A 167 -28.04 -11.03 3.06
C ARG A 167 -26.87 -11.46 2.19
N PHE A 168 -25.76 -10.73 2.26
CA PHE A 168 -24.63 -10.93 1.37
C PHE A 168 -23.65 -11.99 1.89
N TYR A 169 -23.57 -12.19 3.20
CA TYR A 169 -22.81 -13.27 3.81
C TYR A 169 -23.24 -14.66 3.29
N LYS A 170 -24.54 -14.84 3.00
CA LYS A 170 -25.05 -16.07 2.38
C LYS A 170 -24.59 -16.28 0.94
N LEU A 171 -24.05 -15.25 0.29
CA LEU A 171 -23.51 -15.29 -1.06
C LEU A 171 -21.99 -15.44 -1.09
N ASP A 172 -21.36 -15.64 0.07
CA ASP A 172 -19.90 -15.78 0.25
C ASP A 172 -19.11 -14.54 -0.20
N VAL A 173 -19.63 -13.34 0.13
CA VAL A 173 -19.08 -12.03 -0.18
C VAL A 173 -19.05 -11.15 1.06
#